data_570c715d0360f7576fd835ae575ba7c5
#
_entry.id   570c715d0360f7576fd835ae575ba7c5
#
_cell.length_a   1.000
_cell.length_b   1.000
_cell.length_c   1.000
_cell.angle_alpha   90.00
_cell.angle_beta   90.00
_cell.angle_gamma   90.00
#
_symmetry.space_group_name_H-M   'P 1'
#
loop_
_entity.id
_entity.type
_entity.pdbx_description
1 polymer ?
#
loop_
_entity_poly.entity_id
_entity_poly.type
_entity_poly.pdbx_seq_one_letter_code
_entity_poly.pdbx_strand_id
1 'polypeptide(L)'
;MTEFGNKGDKNRQVNGKYESVYLNDSESIFKELNQVSPSFCLAKWFKVSIHIPTGRTHSCYHPPTHQVPLHEVEADSSALHNTEYKKKQRKMMLEGKRPPECSFCWQIEDSGSQLSDRAYRSKDVYSEGIIEEAKLLGFTENVKPRYVEVNFNQACNFRCSYCSPHLSTAWYKDIEDNGPFILEDRWHNDLSWLKQKNMVPNNGPDNPYLIAFWKWFPTIYPTLQTFRMTGGEPLMDKNTFKIFDYVKENPSEKLHLSITSNCCPPGNQWEKFMTSLKEITDKNSIEHFMLFCSLDSWGKQAEYIRNGMDFNLLYKNITDYLKNGKKHSLTFIVTFNTLSYTGWNEYIKNILELRKEYNTDRQLIWFDIPQLTDPEFLNPKLMPDLVSELDKSIEFMRENMETKETHFKGFKDFEISKVQRLKDWILSEHFYNKEVAMINFYKYFSETDKRRNTNFVETFPELVDFWNQCEKLNEQRRST
;
A
#
# COMPACT_ATOMS: atom_id res chain seq x y z
N MET A 1 -0.52 5.31 5.75
CA MET A 1 0.64 5.67 6.60
C MET A 1 1.27 4.39 7.09
N THR A 2 2.35 3.99 6.49
CA THR A 2 3.09 2.81 6.93
C THR A 2 4.04 3.24 8.03
N GLU A 3 3.67 2.94 9.28
CA GLU A 3 4.58 3.09 10.40
C GLU A 3 5.60 1.96 10.36
N PHE A 4 6.79 2.24 9.88
CA PHE A 4 7.93 1.35 10.01
C PHE A 4 8.39 1.32 11.46
N GLY A 5 8.65 0.09 11.92
CA GLY A 5 8.98 -0.26 13.28
C GLY A 5 9.90 0.72 13.99
N ASN A 6 9.49 1.07 15.16
CA ASN A 6 10.18 1.93 16.08
C ASN A 6 11.59 1.45 16.37
N LYS A 7 12.55 2.32 16.19
CA LYS A 7 13.76 2.27 17.00
C LYS A 7 13.33 2.53 18.44
N GLY A 8 13.30 1.47 19.24
CA GLY A 8 13.15 1.47 20.68
C GLY A 8 12.05 2.41 21.19
N ASP A 9 10.92 1.85 21.54
CA ASP A 9 9.84 2.51 22.24
C ASP A 9 10.36 3.04 23.61
N LYS A 10 11.05 4.18 23.58
CA LYS A 10 11.27 4.96 24.79
C LYS A 10 10.02 5.77 25.02
N ASN A 11 9.00 5.11 25.59
CA ASN A 11 7.84 5.77 26.17
C ASN A 11 8.31 6.80 27.20
N ARG A 12 8.45 8.03 26.78
CA ARG A 12 8.67 9.16 27.68
C ARG A 12 7.29 9.63 28.14
N GLN A 13 6.88 9.18 29.32
CA GLN A 13 5.79 9.84 30.04
C GLN A 13 6.21 11.27 30.37
N VAL A 14 5.60 12.23 29.69
CA VAL A 14 5.59 13.63 30.12
C VAL A 14 4.14 13.96 30.48
N ASN A 15 3.89 14.20 31.76
CA ASN A 15 2.62 14.69 32.33
C ASN A 15 1.35 13.83 32.11
N GLY A 16 1.45 12.49 32.19
CA GLY A 16 0.24 11.65 32.26
C GLY A 16 -0.64 11.60 30.99
N LYS A 17 -0.22 12.23 29.91
CA LYS A 17 -0.82 12.12 28.59
C LYS A 17 0.12 11.37 27.68
N TYR A 18 -0.36 10.32 27.03
CA TYR A 18 0.28 9.73 25.85
C TYR A 18 0.14 10.74 24.70
N GLU A 19 0.95 11.79 24.69
CA GLU A 19 1.14 12.57 23.48
C GLU A 19 1.87 11.66 22.51
N SER A 20 1.28 11.46 21.34
CA SER A 20 1.90 10.65 20.32
C SER A 20 3.22 11.33 19.93
N VAL A 21 4.33 10.77 20.39
CA VAL A 21 5.71 11.16 19.99
C VAL A 21 5.81 11.31 18.46
N TYR A 22 4.91 10.65 17.75
CA TYR A 22 4.75 10.68 16.30
C TYR A 22 4.31 12.02 15.71
N LEU A 23 3.35 12.72 16.30
CA LEU A 23 2.88 14.02 15.78
C LEU A 23 3.94 15.08 16.00
N ASN A 24 4.52 15.12 17.20
CA ASN A 24 5.55 16.11 17.55
C ASN A 24 6.79 16.03 16.65
N ASP A 25 7.25 14.80 16.31
CA ASP A 25 8.38 14.61 15.39
C ASP A 25 8.05 15.06 13.96
N SER A 26 6.84 14.80 13.46
CA SER A 26 6.46 15.20 12.11
C SER A 26 6.31 16.71 11.97
N GLU A 27 5.83 17.40 13.01
CA GLU A 27 5.80 18.87 13.05
C GLU A 27 7.18 19.48 13.10
N SER A 28 8.08 18.91 13.91
CA SER A 28 9.47 19.36 13.97
C SER A 28 10.14 19.21 12.60
N ILE A 29 10.02 18.03 12.00
CA ILE A 29 10.56 17.78 10.65
C ILE A 29 9.97 18.75 9.63
N PHE A 30 8.64 18.98 9.67
CA PHE A 30 8.01 19.94 8.76
C PHE A 30 8.59 21.35 8.88
N LYS A 31 8.87 21.81 10.10
CA LYS A 31 9.52 23.11 10.35
C LYS A 31 10.93 23.15 9.77
N GLU A 32 11.70 22.09 9.95
CA GLU A 32 13.07 21.98 9.40
C GLU A 32 13.06 21.95 7.86
N LEU A 33 12.14 21.21 7.24
CA LEU A 33 11.97 21.21 5.78
C LEU A 33 11.70 22.62 5.25
N ASN A 34 10.85 23.39 5.94
CA ASN A 34 10.48 24.74 5.56
C ASN A 34 11.64 25.75 5.74
N GLN A 35 12.63 25.44 6.57
CA GLN A 35 13.86 26.25 6.65
C GLN A 35 14.71 26.14 5.39
N VAL A 36 14.64 25.03 4.66
CA VAL A 36 15.27 24.88 3.35
C VAL A 36 14.48 25.63 2.29
N SER A 37 13.21 25.27 2.15
CA SER A 37 12.24 25.99 1.31
C SER A 37 10.83 25.53 1.64
N PRO A 38 9.78 26.34 1.31
CA PRO A 38 8.38 25.97 1.57
C PRO A 38 7.89 24.76 0.77
N SER A 39 8.68 24.24 -0.14
CA SER A 39 8.35 23.07 -0.95
C SER A 39 9.32 21.89 -0.81
N PHE A 40 10.36 22.02 0.01
CA PHE A 40 11.37 20.99 0.16
C PHE A 40 10.82 19.70 0.79
N CYS A 41 11.20 18.52 0.24
CA CYS A 41 10.74 17.22 0.69
C CYS A 41 11.84 16.17 0.56
N LEU A 42 12.28 15.55 1.66
CA LEU A 42 13.33 14.53 1.67
C LEU A 42 12.96 13.28 0.85
N ALA A 43 11.68 12.95 0.72
CA ALA A 43 11.24 11.83 -0.11
C ALA A 43 11.66 12.00 -1.58
N LYS A 44 11.79 13.23 -2.08
CA LYS A 44 12.24 13.50 -3.45
C LYS A 44 13.72 13.13 -3.67
N TRP A 45 14.52 13.17 -2.61
CA TRP A 45 15.93 12.75 -2.62
C TRP A 45 16.09 11.27 -2.29
N PHE A 46 15.49 10.80 -1.20
CA PHE A 46 15.88 9.56 -0.57
C PHE A 46 14.85 8.43 -0.65
N LYS A 47 13.71 8.64 -1.34
CA LYS A 47 12.71 7.58 -1.59
C LYS A 47 12.49 7.34 -3.08
N VAL A 48 12.27 6.08 -3.41
CA VAL A 48 11.87 5.68 -4.75
C VAL A 48 11.00 4.44 -4.72
N SER A 49 9.91 4.45 -5.51
CA SER A 49 9.16 3.26 -5.91
C SER A 49 9.43 3.01 -7.40
N ILE A 50 9.77 1.78 -7.74
CA ILE A 50 10.20 1.37 -9.07
C ILE A 50 9.27 0.26 -9.57
N HIS A 51 8.63 0.49 -10.71
CA HIS A 51 7.77 -0.46 -11.40
C HIS A 51 8.56 -1.06 -12.58
N ILE A 52 9.33 -2.11 -12.31
CA ILE A 52 10.22 -2.77 -13.29
C ILE A 52 9.48 -3.17 -14.56
N PRO A 53 8.27 -3.81 -14.51
CA PRO A 53 7.61 -4.28 -15.72
C PRO A 53 7.24 -3.19 -16.71
N THR A 54 7.01 -1.98 -16.23
CA THR A 54 6.61 -0.85 -17.07
C THR A 54 7.69 0.24 -17.19
N GLY A 55 8.81 0.08 -16.48
CA GLY A 55 9.90 1.06 -16.46
C GLY A 55 9.49 2.43 -15.91
N ARG A 56 8.57 2.45 -14.94
CA ARG A 56 8.06 3.69 -14.35
C ARG A 56 8.53 3.84 -12.91
N THR A 57 8.62 5.08 -12.46
CA THR A 57 9.08 5.39 -11.09
C THR A 57 8.37 6.61 -10.52
N HIS A 58 8.36 6.71 -9.19
CA HIS A 58 7.94 7.88 -8.44
C HIS A 58 8.64 7.97 -7.08
N SER A 59 8.53 9.10 -6.38
CA SER A 59 9.23 9.31 -5.10
C SER A 59 8.39 8.97 -3.86
N CYS A 60 7.08 9.06 -3.99
CA CYS A 60 6.12 8.67 -2.96
C CYS A 60 4.79 8.28 -3.63
N TYR A 61 3.77 7.90 -2.87
CA TYR A 61 2.53 7.31 -3.41
C TYR A 61 1.58 8.29 -4.11
N HIS A 62 1.75 9.60 -3.96
CA HIS A 62 0.83 10.60 -4.49
C HIS A 62 1.16 11.08 -5.91
N PRO A 63 2.44 11.36 -6.26
CA PRO A 63 2.77 11.75 -7.62
C PRO A 63 2.45 10.64 -8.62
N PRO A 64 1.92 10.98 -9.81
CA PRO A 64 1.85 10.03 -10.91
C PRO A 64 3.22 9.41 -11.18
N THR A 65 3.23 8.15 -11.56
CA THR A 65 4.47 7.53 -12.03
C THR A 65 4.92 8.17 -13.35
N HIS A 66 6.20 8.43 -13.51
CA HIS A 66 6.78 8.87 -14.77
C HIS A 66 7.64 7.76 -15.40
N GLN A 67 7.74 7.77 -16.73
CA GLN A 67 8.56 6.83 -17.47
C GLN A 67 10.05 7.13 -17.24
N VAL A 68 10.83 6.10 -16.95
CA VAL A 68 12.30 6.19 -16.98
C VAL A 68 12.74 6.02 -18.43
N PRO A 69 13.38 7.03 -19.04
CA PRO A 69 13.83 6.92 -20.42
C PRO A 69 14.90 5.82 -20.59
N LEU A 70 14.77 4.99 -21.62
CA LEU A 70 15.72 3.89 -21.87
C LEU A 70 17.15 4.40 -22.01
N HIS A 71 17.37 5.49 -22.76
CA HIS A 71 18.70 6.05 -22.95
C HIS A 71 19.35 6.53 -21.66
N GLU A 72 18.55 7.01 -20.67
CA GLU A 72 19.09 7.40 -19.36
C GLU A 72 19.54 6.18 -18.57
N VAL A 73 18.72 5.11 -18.56
CA VAL A 73 19.03 3.89 -17.78
C VAL A 73 20.13 3.06 -18.41
N GLU A 74 20.27 3.10 -19.74
CA GLU A 74 21.39 2.48 -20.47
C GLU A 74 22.71 3.19 -20.21
N ALA A 75 22.69 4.53 -20.12
CA ALA A 75 23.86 5.34 -19.80
C ALA A 75 24.26 5.19 -18.31
N ASP A 76 23.27 5.21 -17.41
CA ASP A 76 23.48 5.07 -15.95
C ASP A 76 22.28 4.37 -15.30
N SER A 77 22.52 3.20 -14.73
CA SER A 77 21.48 2.43 -14.03
C SER A 77 20.86 3.16 -12.82
N SER A 78 21.53 4.17 -12.27
CA SER A 78 20.98 5.01 -11.21
C SER A 78 19.82 5.89 -11.68
N ALA A 79 19.57 6.02 -12.97
CA ALA A 79 18.42 6.70 -13.56
C ALA A 79 17.09 6.08 -13.14
N LEU A 80 17.05 4.84 -12.62
CA LEU A 80 15.87 4.28 -11.96
C LEU A 80 15.35 5.19 -10.83
N HIS A 81 16.22 6.00 -10.23
CA HIS A 81 15.92 6.99 -9.21
C HIS A 81 16.25 8.42 -9.62
N ASN A 82 17.24 8.63 -10.48
CA ASN A 82 17.84 9.91 -10.77
C ASN A 82 17.59 10.38 -12.21
N THR A 83 16.33 10.20 -12.70
CA THR A 83 15.95 10.72 -14.02
C THR A 83 16.13 12.24 -14.08
N GLU A 84 16.41 12.78 -15.26
CA GLU A 84 16.44 14.23 -15.49
C GLU A 84 15.12 14.90 -15.10
N TYR A 85 13.98 14.19 -15.29
CA TYR A 85 12.69 14.65 -14.78
C TYR A 85 12.73 14.87 -13.26
N LYS A 86 13.22 13.88 -12.48
CA LYS A 86 13.26 13.97 -11.01
C LYS A 86 14.25 15.02 -10.53
N LYS A 87 15.39 15.17 -11.21
CA LYS A 87 16.35 16.24 -10.95
C LYS A 87 15.73 17.63 -11.11
N LYS A 88 14.91 17.84 -12.14
CA LYS A 88 14.13 19.08 -12.31
C LYS A 88 13.18 19.34 -11.15
N GLN A 89 12.49 18.29 -10.65
CA GLN A 89 11.60 18.44 -9.48
C GLN A 89 12.40 18.84 -8.21
N ARG A 90 13.57 18.22 -7.98
CA ARG A 90 14.48 18.60 -6.88
C ARG A 90 14.92 20.07 -6.99
N LYS A 91 15.28 20.52 -8.20
CA LYS A 91 15.62 21.92 -8.47
C LYS A 91 14.49 22.87 -8.08
N MET A 92 13.27 22.58 -8.54
CA MET A 92 12.08 23.37 -8.19
C MET A 92 11.91 23.48 -6.66
N MET A 93 12.06 22.36 -5.95
CA MET A 93 11.93 22.34 -4.49
C MET A 93 13.01 23.17 -3.78
N LEU A 94 14.27 23.11 -4.23
CA LEU A 94 15.34 23.97 -3.66
C LEU A 94 15.11 25.46 -3.93
N GLU A 95 14.50 25.80 -5.07
CA GLU A 95 14.13 27.18 -5.43
C GLU A 95 12.83 27.64 -4.77
N GLY A 96 12.22 26.87 -3.88
CA GLY A 96 10.95 27.19 -3.22
C GLY A 96 9.72 27.07 -4.13
N LYS A 97 9.88 26.55 -5.34
CA LYS A 97 8.79 26.31 -6.29
C LYS A 97 8.11 24.97 -5.99
N ARG A 98 6.80 24.91 -6.16
CA ARG A 98 5.97 23.72 -5.92
C ARG A 98 5.92 22.84 -7.19
N PRO A 99 6.51 21.62 -7.20
CA PRO A 99 6.31 20.70 -8.30
C PRO A 99 4.84 20.36 -8.51
N PRO A 100 4.30 20.43 -9.76
CA PRO A 100 2.89 20.12 -10.02
C PRO A 100 2.49 18.68 -9.64
N GLU A 101 3.42 17.73 -9.78
CA GLU A 101 3.18 16.33 -9.42
C GLU A 101 2.90 16.10 -7.92
N CYS A 102 3.26 17.06 -7.06
CA CYS A 102 3.03 17.00 -5.62
C CYS A 102 1.76 17.77 -5.18
N SER A 103 0.81 18.01 -6.10
CA SER A 103 -0.43 18.78 -5.87
C SER A 103 -1.23 18.29 -4.65
N PHE A 104 -1.23 16.99 -4.37
CA PHE A 104 -1.86 16.42 -3.18
C PHE A 104 -1.37 17.08 -1.87
N CYS A 105 -0.05 17.20 -1.71
CA CYS A 105 0.51 17.85 -0.52
C CYS A 105 0.19 19.34 -0.49
N TRP A 106 0.24 20.00 -1.64
CA TRP A 106 -0.04 21.43 -1.73
C TRP A 106 -1.49 21.77 -1.39
N GLN A 107 -2.44 20.96 -1.80
CA GLN A 107 -3.87 21.13 -1.44
C GLN A 107 -4.07 21.02 0.08
N ILE A 108 -3.43 20.05 0.74
CA ILE A 108 -3.50 19.88 2.19
C ILE A 108 -2.87 21.08 2.91
N GLU A 109 -1.69 21.51 2.48
CA GLU A 109 -0.99 22.63 3.10
C GLU A 109 -1.73 23.97 2.91
N ASP A 110 -2.34 24.17 1.74
CA ASP A 110 -3.14 25.37 1.42
C ASP A 110 -4.45 25.41 2.20
N SER A 111 -5.02 24.26 2.58
CA SER A 111 -6.20 24.19 3.45
C SER A 111 -5.89 24.56 4.91
N GLY A 112 -4.63 24.50 5.31
CA GLY A 112 -4.19 24.82 6.67
C GLY A 112 -4.66 23.85 7.77
N SER A 113 -5.32 22.75 7.39
CA SER A 113 -6.01 21.87 8.32
C SER A 113 -5.11 20.78 8.94
N GLN A 114 -4.08 20.34 8.23
CA GLN A 114 -3.23 19.21 8.63
C GLN A 114 -1.82 19.30 8.05
N LEU A 115 -0.87 18.55 8.64
CA LEU A 115 0.42 18.31 8.00
C LEU A 115 0.22 17.47 6.74
N SER A 116 0.88 17.84 5.66
CA SER A 116 0.89 17.06 4.42
C SER A 116 1.78 15.83 4.52
N ASP A 117 1.62 14.90 3.58
CA ASP A 117 2.49 13.73 3.44
C ASP A 117 3.97 14.10 3.22
N ARG A 118 4.26 15.36 2.87
CA ARG A 118 5.63 15.87 2.80
C ARG A 118 6.37 15.70 4.13
N ALA A 119 5.71 15.97 5.25
CA ALA A 119 6.26 15.75 6.59
C ALA A 119 6.41 14.24 6.88
N TYR A 120 5.35 13.47 6.71
CA TYR A 120 5.34 12.05 7.03
C TYR A 120 6.29 11.23 6.15
N ARG A 121 6.35 11.50 4.84
CA ARG A 121 7.26 10.78 3.94
C ARG A 121 8.71 11.22 4.09
N SER A 122 8.97 12.44 4.53
CA SER A 122 10.33 12.85 4.92
C SER A 122 10.76 12.15 6.20
N LYS A 123 9.86 11.93 7.16
CA LYS A 123 10.14 11.19 8.39
C LYS A 123 10.61 9.75 8.11
N ASP A 124 10.06 9.08 7.11
CA ASP A 124 10.44 7.70 6.75
C ASP A 124 11.94 7.53 6.44
N VAL A 125 12.63 8.61 6.09
CA VAL A 125 14.05 8.62 5.74
C VAL A 125 14.87 9.56 6.63
N TYR A 126 14.23 10.19 7.62
CA TYR A 126 14.86 11.19 8.45
C TYR A 126 15.95 10.61 9.34
N SER A 127 17.06 11.31 9.40
CA SER A 127 18.16 11.07 10.34
C SER A 127 18.90 12.39 10.57
N GLU A 128 19.68 12.48 11.63
CA GLU A 128 20.52 13.64 11.88
C GLU A 128 21.44 13.95 10.68
N GLY A 129 21.48 15.22 10.27
CA GLY A 129 22.30 15.68 9.14
C GLY A 129 21.76 15.39 7.74
N ILE A 130 20.62 14.70 7.58
CA ILE A 130 20.12 14.32 6.25
C ILE A 130 19.67 15.51 5.40
N ILE A 131 19.17 16.57 6.04
CA ILE A 131 18.78 17.79 5.34
C ILE A 131 20.01 18.46 4.75
N GLU A 132 21.11 18.56 5.49
CA GLU A 132 22.36 19.10 5.00
C GLU A 132 22.97 18.22 3.89
N GLU A 133 22.88 16.88 4.04
CA GLU A 133 23.27 15.96 2.97
C GLU A 133 22.47 16.25 1.68
N ALA A 134 21.14 16.41 1.78
CA ALA A 134 20.30 16.72 0.61
C ALA A 134 20.65 18.07 -0.02
N LYS A 135 20.97 19.08 0.77
CA LYS A 135 21.40 20.40 0.31
C LYS A 135 22.76 20.33 -0.40
N LEU A 136 23.70 19.58 0.16
CA LEU A 136 25.03 19.38 -0.45
C LEU A 136 24.97 18.63 -1.79
N LEU A 137 24.14 17.58 -1.86
CA LEU A 137 23.88 16.84 -3.11
C LEU A 137 23.18 17.73 -4.16
N GLY A 138 22.40 18.70 -3.73
CA GLY A 138 21.66 19.58 -4.60
C GLY A 138 20.66 18.83 -5.48
N PHE A 139 20.57 19.21 -6.76
CA PHE A 139 19.65 18.57 -7.71
C PHE A 139 20.37 17.84 -8.85
N THR A 140 21.64 18.09 -9.09
CA THR A 140 22.41 17.52 -10.20
C THR A 140 22.98 16.14 -9.88
N GLU A 141 23.34 15.91 -8.62
CA GLU A 141 23.99 14.69 -8.21
C GLU A 141 23.05 13.46 -8.25
N ASN A 142 23.63 12.30 -8.52
CA ASN A 142 22.94 11.04 -8.45
C ASN A 142 22.84 10.58 -6.98
N VAL A 143 21.66 10.76 -6.41
CA VAL A 143 21.40 10.45 -5.01
C VAL A 143 21.20 8.96 -4.82
N LYS A 144 21.77 8.36 -3.78
CA LYS A 144 21.47 7.00 -3.34
C LYS A 144 20.27 7.02 -2.40
N PRO A 145 19.17 6.29 -2.73
CA PRO A 145 18.00 6.27 -1.87
C PRO A 145 18.27 5.52 -0.57
N ARG A 146 17.55 5.89 0.48
CA ARG A 146 17.50 5.18 1.77
C ARG A 146 16.27 4.30 1.90
N TYR A 147 15.25 4.61 1.12
CA TYR A 147 14.02 3.83 1.00
C TYR A 147 13.80 3.46 -0.47
N VAL A 148 13.72 2.16 -0.75
CA VAL A 148 13.37 1.62 -2.06
C VAL A 148 12.17 0.70 -1.94
N GLU A 149 11.15 0.95 -2.74
CA GLU A 149 10.07 0.02 -3.01
C GLU A 149 10.20 -0.47 -4.45
N VAL A 150 10.08 -1.77 -4.67
CA VAL A 150 10.21 -2.33 -6.01
C VAL A 150 9.07 -3.32 -6.31
N ASN A 151 8.51 -3.15 -7.49
CA ASN A 151 7.65 -4.13 -8.14
C ASN A 151 8.49 -4.81 -9.24
N PHE A 152 8.85 -6.09 -9.03
CA PHE A 152 9.66 -6.84 -9.98
C PHE A 152 8.85 -7.38 -11.15
N ASN A 153 7.60 -7.84 -10.90
CA ASN A 153 6.69 -8.32 -11.94
C ASN A 153 5.23 -8.26 -11.48
N GLN A 154 4.31 -8.61 -12.38
CA GLN A 154 2.87 -8.63 -12.09
C GLN A 154 2.30 -10.04 -11.98
N ALA A 155 3.15 -11.08 -11.84
CA ALA A 155 2.66 -12.41 -11.56
C ALA A 155 1.79 -12.37 -10.30
N CYS A 156 0.52 -12.75 -10.45
CA CYS A 156 -0.44 -12.77 -9.36
C CYS A 156 -1.46 -13.87 -9.63
N ASN A 157 -1.82 -14.60 -8.60
CA ASN A 157 -2.84 -15.63 -8.64
C ASN A 157 -4.24 -15.10 -8.29
N PHE A 158 -4.37 -13.80 -7.91
CA PHE A 158 -5.65 -13.19 -7.54
C PHE A 158 -6.18 -12.22 -8.61
N ARG A 159 -7.52 -12.05 -8.58
CA ARG A 159 -8.29 -11.09 -9.36
C ARG A 159 -9.13 -10.22 -8.42
N CYS A 160 -8.46 -9.47 -7.53
CA CYS A 160 -9.13 -8.57 -6.59
C CYS A 160 -10.02 -7.57 -7.34
N SER A 161 -11.22 -7.29 -6.82
CA SER A 161 -12.28 -6.52 -7.52
C SER A 161 -11.87 -5.12 -7.95
N TYR A 162 -10.91 -4.50 -7.27
CA TYR A 162 -10.39 -3.16 -7.57
C TYR A 162 -9.03 -3.18 -8.30
N CYS A 163 -8.50 -4.37 -8.63
CA CYS A 163 -7.23 -4.50 -9.33
C CYS A 163 -7.43 -4.41 -10.85
N SER A 164 -6.34 -4.40 -11.59
CA SER A 164 -6.36 -4.20 -13.04
C SER A 164 -5.30 -5.04 -13.77
N PRO A 165 -5.45 -5.23 -15.09
CA PRO A 165 -4.55 -6.07 -15.89
C PRO A 165 -3.08 -5.65 -15.89
N HIS A 166 -2.78 -4.36 -15.67
CA HIS A 166 -1.39 -3.91 -15.60
C HIS A 166 -0.71 -4.20 -14.25
N LEU A 167 -1.45 -4.73 -13.27
CA LEU A 167 -0.97 -5.07 -11.93
C LEU A 167 -1.07 -6.57 -11.63
N SER A 168 -1.81 -7.35 -12.44
CA SER A 168 -2.04 -8.77 -12.20
C SER A 168 -2.13 -9.56 -13.51
N THR A 169 -1.31 -10.60 -13.64
CA THR A 169 -1.37 -11.52 -14.77
C THR A 169 -2.67 -12.33 -14.81
N ALA A 170 -3.26 -12.65 -13.66
CA ALA A 170 -4.57 -13.31 -13.60
C ALA A 170 -5.67 -12.39 -14.15
N TRP A 171 -5.61 -11.06 -13.86
CA TRP A 171 -6.51 -10.10 -14.47
C TRP A 171 -6.27 -9.93 -15.97
N TYR A 172 -5.00 -9.87 -16.40
CA TYR A 172 -4.66 -9.75 -17.81
C TYR A 172 -5.28 -10.91 -18.61
N LYS A 173 -5.09 -12.14 -18.11
CA LYS A 173 -5.66 -13.33 -18.73
C LYS A 173 -7.20 -13.33 -18.71
N ASP A 174 -7.84 -12.91 -17.61
CA ASP A 174 -9.30 -12.81 -17.53
C ASP A 174 -9.87 -11.89 -18.62
N ILE A 175 -9.20 -10.78 -18.90
CA ILE A 175 -9.64 -9.85 -19.95
C ILE A 175 -9.30 -10.35 -21.36
N GLU A 176 -8.20 -11.08 -21.54
CA GLU A 176 -7.92 -11.74 -22.83
C GLU A 176 -9.00 -12.80 -23.16
N ASP A 177 -9.40 -13.57 -22.15
CA ASP A 177 -10.35 -14.67 -22.34
C ASP A 177 -11.81 -14.18 -22.48
N ASN A 178 -12.21 -13.13 -21.78
CA ASN A 178 -13.61 -12.70 -21.63
C ASN A 178 -13.90 -11.28 -22.16
N GLY A 179 -12.88 -10.52 -22.55
CA GLY A 179 -13.01 -9.10 -22.89
C GLY A 179 -13.16 -8.18 -21.66
N PRO A 180 -13.16 -6.85 -21.89
CA PRO A 180 -13.35 -5.86 -20.83
C PRO A 180 -14.74 -5.92 -20.21
N PHE A 181 -14.90 -5.36 -19.00
CA PHE A 181 -16.23 -5.17 -18.42
C PHE A 181 -16.90 -3.98 -19.11
N ILE A 182 -18.10 -4.20 -19.65
CA ILE A 182 -18.88 -3.17 -20.33
C ILE A 182 -19.71 -2.45 -19.29
N LEU A 183 -19.23 -1.29 -18.85
CA LEU A 183 -19.89 -0.41 -17.90
C LEU A 183 -20.76 0.62 -18.62
N GLU A 184 -21.42 1.50 -17.87
CA GLU A 184 -22.31 2.52 -18.44
C GLU A 184 -21.54 3.58 -19.23
N ASP A 185 -20.40 3.99 -18.73
CA ASP A 185 -19.62 5.12 -19.22
C ASP A 185 -18.28 4.72 -19.85
N ARG A 186 -17.86 3.43 -19.72
CA ARG A 186 -16.54 2.98 -20.19
C ARG A 186 -16.43 1.46 -20.32
N TRP A 187 -15.41 1.04 -21.03
CA TRP A 187 -14.92 -0.34 -21.01
C TRP A 187 -13.86 -0.45 -19.92
N HIS A 188 -14.24 -1.07 -18.81
CA HIS A 188 -13.35 -1.19 -17.66
C HIS A 188 -12.35 -2.32 -17.86
N ASN A 189 -11.09 -2.05 -17.51
CA ASN A 189 -9.96 -2.98 -17.71
C ASN A 189 -9.66 -3.33 -19.17
N ASP A 190 -9.98 -2.45 -20.13
CA ASP A 190 -9.66 -2.65 -21.54
C ASP A 190 -8.14 -2.67 -21.78
N LEU A 191 -7.65 -3.76 -22.40
CA LEU A 191 -6.21 -3.92 -22.74
C LEU A 191 -5.72 -2.93 -23.78
N SER A 192 -6.61 -2.39 -24.63
CA SER A 192 -6.23 -1.39 -25.63
C SER A 192 -5.68 -0.11 -25.00
N TRP A 193 -6.25 0.28 -23.87
CA TRP A 193 -5.78 1.40 -23.07
C TRP A 193 -4.35 1.22 -22.57
N LEU A 194 -3.99 0.01 -22.10
CA LEU A 194 -2.62 -0.29 -21.66
C LEU A 194 -1.61 -0.12 -22.79
N LYS A 195 -1.97 -0.56 -24.02
CA LYS A 195 -1.13 -0.39 -25.21
C LYS A 195 -0.92 1.08 -25.54
N GLN A 196 -2.00 1.87 -25.54
CA GLN A 196 -1.94 3.32 -25.81
C GLN A 196 -1.08 4.08 -24.80
N LYS A 197 -1.12 3.69 -23.52
CA LYS A 197 -0.36 4.33 -22.42
C LYS A 197 1.06 3.78 -22.24
N ASN A 198 1.49 2.85 -23.11
CA ASN A 198 2.76 2.14 -22.96
C ASN A 198 2.93 1.52 -21.57
N MET A 199 1.87 0.90 -21.08
CA MET A 199 1.80 0.24 -19.76
C MET A 199 1.66 -1.29 -19.87
N VAL A 200 1.87 -1.83 -21.08
CA VAL A 200 1.93 -3.29 -21.24
C VAL A 200 3.18 -3.81 -20.53
N PRO A 201 3.02 -4.74 -19.61
CA PRO A 201 4.11 -5.18 -18.78
C PRO A 201 5.13 -6.04 -19.53
N ASN A 202 6.40 -5.78 -19.31
CA ASN A 202 7.49 -6.70 -19.69
C ASN A 202 8.00 -7.42 -18.44
N ASN A 203 7.62 -8.68 -18.26
CA ASN A 203 8.06 -9.55 -17.17
C ASN A 203 9.26 -10.44 -17.57
N GLY A 204 9.84 -10.23 -18.75
CA GLY A 204 10.95 -11.02 -19.28
C GLY A 204 12.27 -10.78 -18.52
N PRO A 205 13.18 -11.76 -18.58
CA PRO A 205 14.52 -11.62 -17.98
C PRO A 205 15.40 -10.60 -18.72
N ASP A 206 15.05 -10.26 -19.93
CA ASP A 206 15.68 -9.27 -20.82
C ASP A 206 15.14 -7.85 -20.62
N ASN A 207 14.23 -7.64 -19.66
CA ASN A 207 13.74 -6.32 -19.33
C ASN A 207 14.90 -5.38 -18.94
N PRO A 208 15.14 -4.27 -19.68
CA PRO A 208 16.28 -3.40 -19.43
C PRO A 208 16.28 -2.76 -18.05
N TYR A 209 15.09 -2.50 -17.49
CA TYR A 209 14.96 -1.96 -16.14
C TYR A 209 15.32 -3.00 -15.06
N LEU A 210 15.03 -4.27 -15.29
CA LEU A 210 15.45 -5.36 -14.38
C LEU A 210 16.98 -5.54 -14.41
N ILE A 211 17.56 -5.51 -15.60
CA ILE A 211 19.02 -5.57 -15.78
C ILE A 211 19.69 -4.39 -15.07
N ALA A 212 19.18 -3.17 -15.29
CA ALA A 212 19.67 -1.98 -14.62
C ALA A 212 19.51 -2.03 -13.11
N PHE A 213 18.38 -2.54 -12.60
CA PHE A 213 18.15 -2.71 -11.18
C PHE A 213 19.24 -3.58 -10.54
N TRP A 214 19.52 -4.76 -11.10
CA TRP A 214 20.53 -5.67 -10.53
C TRP A 214 21.96 -5.16 -10.67
N LYS A 215 22.25 -4.30 -11.66
CA LYS A 215 23.53 -3.58 -11.76
C LYS A 215 23.66 -2.49 -10.70
N TRP A 216 22.56 -1.81 -10.39
CA TRP A 216 22.53 -0.68 -9.47
C TRP A 216 22.38 -1.11 -8.00
N PHE A 217 21.58 -2.13 -7.70
CA PHE A 217 21.22 -2.56 -6.34
C PHE A 217 22.43 -2.75 -5.41
N PRO A 218 23.53 -3.42 -5.79
CA PRO A 218 24.71 -3.54 -4.94
C PRO A 218 25.33 -2.18 -4.52
N THR A 219 25.21 -1.17 -5.37
CA THR A 219 25.80 0.15 -5.10
C THR A 219 25.01 0.98 -4.10
N ILE A 220 23.70 0.72 -3.98
CA ILE A 220 22.80 1.42 -3.04
C ILE A 220 22.54 0.62 -1.76
N TYR A 221 22.70 -0.68 -1.80
CA TYR A 221 22.39 -1.58 -0.67
C TYR A 221 23.04 -1.11 0.65
N PRO A 222 24.31 -0.68 0.69
CA PRO A 222 24.93 -0.20 1.93
C PRO A 222 24.28 1.04 2.54
N THR A 223 23.50 1.81 1.75
CA THR A 223 22.83 3.03 2.21
C THR A 223 21.38 2.79 2.60
N LEU A 224 20.80 1.63 2.24
CA LEU A 224 19.40 1.33 2.48
C LEU A 224 19.09 1.23 3.98
N GLN A 225 18.00 1.89 4.36
CA GLN A 225 17.33 1.73 5.64
C GLN A 225 16.07 0.87 5.48
N THR A 226 15.38 1.05 4.35
CA THR A 226 14.15 0.29 4.04
C THR A 226 14.21 -0.23 2.62
N PHE A 227 13.92 -1.52 2.48
CA PHE A 227 13.68 -2.16 1.19
C PHE A 227 12.35 -2.91 1.21
N ARG A 228 11.43 -2.54 0.32
CA ARG A 228 10.09 -3.11 0.23
C ARG A 228 9.87 -3.76 -1.13
N MET A 229 9.39 -4.98 -1.12
CA MET A 229 8.98 -5.71 -2.33
C MET A 229 7.46 -5.70 -2.45
N THR A 230 6.99 -5.28 -3.62
CA THR A 230 5.57 -5.21 -3.99
C THR A 230 5.36 -5.81 -5.39
N GLY A 231 4.18 -5.67 -5.95
CA GLY A 231 3.90 -6.08 -7.32
C GLY A 231 2.54 -6.77 -7.44
N GLY A 232 2.48 -7.81 -8.28
CA GLY A 232 1.35 -8.72 -8.30
C GLY A 232 1.28 -9.51 -6.99
N GLU A 233 1.93 -10.68 -6.96
CA GLU A 233 2.25 -11.41 -5.72
C GLU A 233 3.77 -11.63 -5.68
N PRO A 234 4.49 -10.88 -4.85
CA PRO A 234 5.95 -10.95 -4.82
C PRO A 234 6.52 -12.35 -4.51
N LEU A 235 5.80 -13.17 -3.75
CA LEU A 235 6.25 -14.54 -3.46
C LEU A 235 6.20 -15.46 -4.68
N MET A 236 5.59 -15.04 -5.79
CA MET A 236 5.65 -15.74 -7.08
C MET A 236 6.86 -15.33 -7.94
N ASP A 237 7.65 -14.34 -7.49
CA ASP A 237 8.77 -13.82 -8.26
C ASP A 237 10.12 -14.35 -7.77
N LYS A 238 10.92 -14.89 -8.69
CA LYS A 238 12.29 -15.33 -8.40
C LYS A 238 13.22 -14.21 -7.91
N ASN A 239 12.98 -12.95 -8.33
CA ASN A 239 13.78 -11.81 -7.88
C ASN A 239 13.54 -11.48 -6.41
N THR A 240 12.34 -11.73 -5.89
CA THR A 240 12.07 -11.64 -4.45
C THR A 240 13.02 -12.55 -3.66
N PHE A 241 13.14 -13.81 -4.06
CA PHE A 241 14.05 -14.75 -3.39
C PHE A 241 15.52 -14.41 -3.61
N LYS A 242 15.87 -13.88 -4.78
CA LYS A 242 17.23 -13.36 -5.03
C LYS A 242 17.59 -12.19 -4.09
N ILE A 243 16.61 -11.37 -3.65
CA ILE A 243 16.85 -10.38 -2.59
C ILE A 243 17.15 -11.06 -1.25
N PHE A 244 16.39 -12.09 -0.87
CA PHE A 244 16.67 -12.84 0.36
C PHE A 244 18.08 -13.44 0.34
N ASP A 245 18.49 -14.06 -0.78
CA ASP A 245 19.84 -14.63 -0.94
C ASP A 245 20.90 -13.53 -0.81
N TYR A 246 20.69 -12.37 -1.48
CA TYR A 246 21.61 -11.24 -1.40
C TYR A 246 21.77 -10.70 0.03
N VAL A 247 20.65 -10.54 0.76
CA VAL A 247 20.64 -10.10 2.17
C VAL A 247 21.34 -11.10 3.07
N LYS A 248 21.17 -12.40 2.82
CA LYS A 248 21.85 -13.46 3.56
C LYS A 248 23.38 -13.43 3.40
N GLU A 249 23.84 -13.09 2.18
CA GLU A 249 25.26 -12.97 1.85
C GLU A 249 25.87 -11.62 2.29
N ASN A 250 25.03 -10.58 2.39
CA ASN A 250 25.42 -9.20 2.73
C ASN A 250 24.61 -8.68 3.92
N PRO A 251 24.85 -9.14 5.15
CA PRO A 251 24.09 -8.72 6.32
C PRO A 251 24.11 -7.21 6.56
N SER A 252 22.98 -6.63 6.95
CA SER A 252 22.83 -5.22 7.28
C SER A 252 21.92 -5.02 8.50
N GLU A 253 22.51 -4.81 9.67
CA GLU A 253 21.78 -4.65 10.95
C GLU A 253 20.85 -3.44 11.00
N LYS A 254 20.91 -2.54 10.00
CA LYS A 254 20.03 -1.36 9.88
C LYS A 254 18.92 -1.53 8.86
N LEU A 255 18.87 -2.64 8.12
CA LEU A 255 17.91 -2.85 7.05
C LEU A 255 16.56 -3.30 7.59
N HIS A 256 15.54 -2.52 7.32
CA HIS A 256 14.14 -2.93 7.42
C HIS A 256 13.71 -3.53 6.08
N LEU A 257 13.54 -4.84 6.03
CA LEU A 257 13.07 -5.56 4.85
C LEU A 257 11.56 -5.77 4.95
N SER A 258 10.84 -5.60 3.86
CA SER A 258 9.40 -5.80 3.88
C SER A 258 8.85 -6.33 2.56
N ILE A 259 7.70 -6.99 2.65
CA ILE A 259 6.98 -7.54 1.51
C ILE A 259 5.49 -7.26 1.65
N THR A 260 4.83 -6.92 0.53
CA THR A 260 3.37 -6.84 0.48
C THR A 260 2.85 -8.05 -0.27
N SER A 261 2.17 -8.94 0.44
CA SER A 261 1.71 -10.23 -0.09
C SER A 261 0.20 -10.42 0.12
N ASN A 262 -0.40 -11.21 -0.76
CA ASN A 262 -1.75 -11.74 -0.55
C ASN A 262 -1.77 -12.92 0.44
N CYS A 263 -0.60 -13.37 0.91
CA CYS A 263 -0.38 -14.47 1.84
C CYS A 263 -0.93 -15.83 1.41
N CYS A 264 -1.32 -16.00 0.15
CA CYS A 264 -1.79 -17.25 -0.45
C CYS A 264 -1.07 -17.53 -1.79
N PRO A 265 0.27 -17.50 -1.84
CA PRO A 265 0.96 -17.84 -3.08
C PRO A 265 0.75 -19.33 -3.41
N PRO A 266 0.76 -19.72 -4.70
CA PRO A 266 0.55 -21.11 -5.09
C PRO A 266 1.75 -22.00 -4.75
N GLY A 267 1.51 -23.32 -4.65
CA GLY A 267 2.56 -24.34 -4.46
C GLY A 267 3.25 -24.18 -3.10
N ASN A 268 4.56 -24.35 -3.08
CA ASN A 268 5.40 -24.29 -1.88
C ASN A 268 6.07 -22.91 -1.65
N GLN A 269 5.55 -21.87 -2.28
CA GLN A 269 6.18 -20.53 -2.20
C GLN A 269 6.13 -19.94 -0.78
N TRP A 270 5.09 -20.26 -0.02
CA TRP A 270 4.99 -19.81 1.37
C TRP A 270 6.05 -20.47 2.25
N GLU A 271 6.23 -21.78 2.16
CA GLU A 271 7.26 -22.52 2.90
C GLU A 271 8.68 -22.05 2.53
N LYS A 272 8.91 -21.79 1.24
CA LYS A 272 10.16 -21.22 0.77
C LYS A 272 10.40 -19.83 1.37
N PHE A 273 9.38 -18.98 1.43
CA PHE A 273 9.46 -17.67 2.07
C PHE A 273 9.79 -17.79 3.56
N MET A 274 9.09 -18.65 4.30
CA MET A 274 9.33 -18.84 5.72
C MET A 274 10.74 -19.37 6.00
N THR A 275 11.24 -20.25 5.15
CA THR A 275 12.63 -20.77 5.23
C THR A 275 13.64 -19.65 5.00
N SER A 276 13.48 -18.86 3.93
CA SER A 276 14.38 -17.76 3.62
C SER A 276 14.35 -16.67 4.70
N LEU A 277 13.17 -16.35 5.23
CA LEU A 277 13.02 -15.40 6.34
C LEU A 277 13.74 -15.89 7.60
N LYS A 278 13.55 -17.17 7.94
CA LYS A 278 14.24 -17.78 9.10
C LYS A 278 15.76 -17.71 8.96
N GLU A 279 16.30 -18.00 7.78
CA GLU A 279 17.74 -17.96 7.53
C GLU A 279 18.35 -16.57 7.74
N ILE A 280 17.69 -15.49 7.24
CA ILE A 280 18.21 -14.13 7.41
C ILE A 280 17.99 -13.58 8.83
N THR A 281 16.94 -14.00 9.53
CA THR A 281 16.66 -13.54 10.90
C THR A 281 17.52 -14.28 11.93
N ASP A 282 17.75 -15.58 11.77
CA ASP A 282 18.65 -16.36 12.65
C ASP A 282 20.11 -15.89 12.56
N LYS A 283 20.53 -15.39 11.40
CA LYS A 283 21.86 -14.81 11.16
C LYS A 283 21.97 -13.32 11.53
N ASN A 284 20.89 -12.70 12.03
CA ASN A 284 20.80 -11.26 12.24
C ASN A 284 21.16 -10.42 11.01
N SER A 285 20.82 -10.91 9.80
CA SER A 285 21.15 -10.23 8.55
C SER A 285 20.33 -8.98 8.29
N ILE A 286 19.29 -8.72 9.10
CA ILE A 286 18.42 -7.55 9.03
C ILE A 286 18.09 -7.02 10.43
N GLU A 287 17.68 -5.75 10.51
CA GLU A 287 17.13 -5.17 11.73
C GLU A 287 15.72 -5.68 12.00
N HIS A 288 14.86 -5.61 10.99
CA HIS A 288 13.45 -5.97 11.13
C HIS A 288 12.85 -6.45 9.81
N PHE A 289 11.87 -7.36 9.91
CA PHE A 289 11.04 -7.78 8.77
C PHE A 289 9.57 -7.38 8.98
N MET A 290 8.96 -6.76 7.96
CA MET A 290 7.55 -6.40 7.96
C MET A 290 6.80 -7.15 6.85
N LEU A 291 5.83 -7.98 7.23
CA LEU A 291 4.87 -8.55 6.30
C LEU A 291 3.65 -7.63 6.22
N PHE A 292 3.38 -7.10 5.03
CA PHE A 292 2.12 -6.43 4.73
C PHE A 292 1.15 -7.46 4.12
N CYS A 293 0.14 -7.85 4.88
CA CYS A 293 -0.90 -8.77 4.43
C CYS A 293 -2.07 -7.99 3.88
N SER A 294 -2.41 -8.24 2.62
CA SER A 294 -3.52 -7.59 1.95
C SER A 294 -4.85 -8.29 2.25
N LEU A 295 -5.73 -7.68 3.06
CA LEU A 295 -7.01 -8.25 3.49
C LEU A 295 -8.04 -7.13 3.74
N ASP A 296 -9.17 -7.13 3.00
CA ASP A 296 -10.13 -6.00 2.97
C ASP A 296 -11.43 -6.26 3.73
N SER A 297 -11.67 -7.50 4.11
CA SER A 297 -12.82 -7.98 4.89
C SER A 297 -12.44 -9.29 5.56
N TRP A 298 -13.40 -10.05 6.11
CA TRP A 298 -13.16 -11.31 6.79
C TRP A 298 -13.92 -12.47 6.12
N GLY A 299 -13.35 -13.67 6.17
CA GLY A 299 -14.00 -14.90 5.69
C GLY A 299 -14.40 -14.87 4.21
N LYS A 300 -15.62 -15.30 3.93
CA LYS A 300 -16.16 -15.40 2.57
C LYS A 300 -16.24 -14.07 1.82
N GLN A 301 -16.51 -12.99 2.53
CA GLN A 301 -16.53 -11.66 1.93
C GLN A 301 -15.12 -11.25 1.45
N ALA A 302 -14.08 -11.60 2.19
CA ALA A 302 -12.69 -11.38 1.76
C ALA A 302 -12.35 -12.19 0.50
N GLU A 303 -12.78 -13.46 0.43
CA GLU A 303 -12.60 -14.32 -0.75
C GLU A 303 -13.29 -13.75 -1.99
N TYR A 304 -14.48 -13.17 -1.84
CA TYR A 304 -15.21 -12.53 -2.93
C TYR A 304 -14.50 -11.28 -3.44
N ILE A 305 -14.10 -10.36 -2.53
CA ILE A 305 -13.38 -9.14 -2.88
C ILE A 305 -12.05 -9.47 -3.55
N ARG A 306 -11.34 -10.47 -3.04
CA ARG A 306 -10.02 -10.90 -3.51
C ARG A 306 -10.10 -12.28 -4.17
N ASN A 307 -10.84 -12.35 -5.28
CA ASN A 307 -11.07 -13.61 -6.00
C ASN A 307 -9.75 -14.36 -6.28
N GLY A 308 -9.71 -15.62 -5.86
CA GLY A 308 -8.52 -16.49 -5.84
C GLY A 308 -7.97 -16.73 -4.43
N MET A 309 -8.48 -16.02 -3.42
CA MET A 309 -8.13 -16.24 -2.02
C MET A 309 -8.79 -17.53 -1.50
N ASP A 310 -8.04 -18.29 -0.72
CA ASP A 310 -8.53 -19.25 0.26
C ASP A 310 -8.28 -18.63 1.65
N PHE A 311 -9.34 -18.23 2.33
CA PHE A 311 -9.24 -17.54 3.61
C PHE A 311 -8.64 -18.43 4.71
N ASN A 312 -8.93 -19.73 4.70
CA ASN A 312 -8.37 -20.65 5.68
C ASN A 312 -6.85 -20.82 5.49
N LEU A 313 -6.40 -20.88 4.23
CA LEU A 313 -4.97 -20.91 3.91
C LEU A 313 -4.28 -19.61 4.33
N LEU A 314 -4.89 -18.45 4.03
CA LEU A 314 -4.38 -17.16 4.47
C LEU A 314 -4.22 -17.12 6.00
N TYR A 315 -5.28 -17.49 6.73
CA TYR A 315 -5.28 -17.47 8.20
C TYR A 315 -4.22 -18.41 8.77
N LYS A 316 -4.09 -19.63 8.23
CA LYS A 316 -3.02 -20.57 8.58
C LYS A 316 -1.64 -19.95 8.35
N ASN A 317 -1.41 -19.34 7.18
CA ASN A 317 -0.12 -18.78 6.82
C ASN A 317 0.28 -17.59 7.71
N ILE A 318 -0.65 -16.66 7.97
CA ILE A 318 -0.35 -15.53 8.87
C ILE A 318 -0.11 -15.97 10.32
N THR A 319 -0.85 -16.96 10.83
CA THR A 319 -0.64 -17.49 12.17
C THR A 319 0.67 -18.25 12.28
N ASP A 320 1.08 -19.00 11.25
CA ASP A 320 2.38 -19.63 11.17
C ASP A 320 3.52 -18.58 11.17
N TYR A 321 3.37 -17.52 10.39
CA TYR A 321 4.30 -16.39 10.40
C TYR A 321 4.42 -15.73 11.77
N LEU A 322 3.31 -15.48 12.46
CA LEU A 322 3.30 -14.88 13.80
C LEU A 322 3.94 -15.76 14.87
N LYS A 323 3.77 -17.09 14.77
CA LYS A 323 4.37 -18.07 15.71
C LYS A 323 5.87 -18.23 15.50
N ASN A 324 6.31 -18.30 14.26
CA ASN A 324 7.65 -18.76 13.91
C ASN A 324 8.61 -17.65 13.48
N GLY A 325 8.15 -16.42 13.33
CA GLY A 325 8.97 -15.29 12.94
C GLY A 325 9.82 -14.76 14.10
N LYS A 326 11.00 -14.24 13.75
CA LYS A 326 11.86 -13.47 14.65
C LYS A 326 12.09 -12.09 14.04
N LYS A 327 12.30 -11.06 14.87
CA LYS A 327 12.49 -9.67 14.39
C LYS A 327 11.45 -9.24 13.37
N HIS A 328 10.19 -9.64 13.55
CA HIS A 328 9.12 -9.49 12.57
C HIS A 328 7.92 -8.75 13.11
N SER A 329 7.10 -8.25 12.22
CA SER A 329 5.75 -7.76 12.49
C SER A 329 4.84 -7.94 11.28
N LEU A 330 3.54 -7.87 11.50
CA LEU A 330 2.48 -8.00 10.51
C LEU A 330 1.68 -6.72 10.47
N THR A 331 1.49 -6.16 9.28
CA THR A 331 0.52 -5.08 9.07
C THR A 331 -0.53 -5.55 8.07
N PHE A 332 -1.78 -5.58 8.48
CA PHE A 332 -2.88 -5.77 7.56
C PHE A 332 -3.11 -4.48 6.76
N ILE A 333 -3.13 -4.59 5.44
CA ILE A 333 -3.51 -3.49 4.54
C ILE A 333 -4.93 -3.74 4.07
N VAL A 334 -5.83 -2.87 4.51
CA VAL A 334 -7.25 -2.87 4.15
C VAL A 334 -7.47 -1.81 3.09
N THR A 335 -7.55 -2.19 1.82
CA THR A 335 -8.01 -1.27 0.78
C THR A 335 -9.53 -1.08 0.95
N PHE A 336 -9.88 -0.13 1.85
CA PHE A 336 -11.27 0.04 2.26
C PHE A 336 -12.13 0.51 1.09
N ASN A 337 -13.14 -0.29 0.77
CA ASN A 337 -14.03 -0.12 -0.37
C ASN A 337 -15.49 -0.39 0.02
N THR A 338 -16.44 -0.21 -0.89
CA THR A 338 -17.88 -0.41 -0.64
C THR A 338 -18.23 -1.75 -0.01
N LEU A 339 -17.48 -2.82 -0.32
CA LEU A 339 -17.73 -4.17 0.19
C LEU A 339 -17.05 -4.42 1.55
N SER A 340 -16.20 -3.51 2.01
CA SER A 340 -15.51 -3.68 3.30
C SER A 340 -16.41 -3.39 4.50
N TYR A 341 -17.48 -2.62 4.34
CA TYR A 341 -18.34 -2.20 5.45
C TYR A 341 -18.92 -3.37 6.25
N THR A 342 -19.49 -4.35 5.55
CA THR A 342 -20.27 -5.43 6.16
C THR A 342 -19.43 -6.38 7.01
N GLY A 343 -18.18 -6.62 6.61
CA GLY A 343 -17.22 -7.44 7.36
C GLY A 343 -16.32 -6.67 8.33
N TRP A 344 -16.43 -5.32 8.38
CA TRP A 344 -15.48 -4.49 9.10
C TRP A 344 -15.46 -4.73 10.61
N ASN A 345 -16.62 -4.87 11.24
CA ASN A 345 -16.70 -5.12 12.68
C ASN A 345 -16.13 -6.48 13.08
N GLU A 346 -16.37 -7.51 12.26
CA GLU A 346 -15.77 -8.83 12.45
C GLU A 346 -14.25 -8.76 12.28
N TYR A 347 -13.79 -8.04 11.26
CA TYR A 347 -12.37 -7.80 11.01
C TYR A 347 -11.67 -7.19 12.23
N ILE A 348 -12.20 -6.10 12.79
CA ILE A 348 -11.62 -5.41 13.97
C ILE A 348 -11.62 -6.31 15.20
N LYS A 349 -12.68 -7.10 15.43
CA LYS A 349 -12.73 -8.09 16.53
C LYS A 349 -11.63 -9.15 16.39
N ASN A 350 -11.42 -9.66 15.19
CA ASN A 350 -10.39 -10.67 14.93
C ASN A 350 -8.96 -10.09 15.04
N ILE A 351 -8.74 -8.83 14.69
CA ILE A 351 -7.46 -8.14 14.97
C ILE A 351 -7.18 -8.13 16.47
N LEU A 352 -8.17 -7.85 17.30
CA LEU A 352 -8.02 -7.88 18.75
C LEU A 352 -7.67 -9.27 19.27
N GLU A 353 -8.35 -10.32 18.79
CA GLU A 353 -8.08 -11.69 19.22
C GLU A 353 -6.67 -12.15 18.79
N LEU A 354 -6.24 -11.84 17.59
CA LEU A 354 -4.87 -12.09 17.14
C LEU A 354 -3.85 -11.35 18.02
N ARG A 355 -4.12 -10.10 18.43
CA ARG A 355 -3.25 -9.37 19.35
C ARG A 355 -3.18 -10.01 20.74
N LYS A 356 -4.30 -10.46 21.28
CA LYS A 356 -4.36 -11.16 22.58
C LYS A 356 -3.50 -12.44 22.55
N GLU A 357 -3.50 -13.14 21.42
CA GLU A 357 -2.77 -14.39 21.26
C GLU A 357 -1.27 -14.18 20.98
N TYR A 358 -0.91 -13.24 20.08
CA TYR A 358 0.46 -13.13 19.54
C TYR A 358 1.25 -11.93 20.04
N ASN A 359 0.63 -10.84 20.50
CA ASN A 359 1.33 -9.68 21.06
C ASN A 359 1.68 -9.97 22.54
N THR A 360 2.83 -10.55 22.80
CA THR A 360 3.24 -10.92 24.15
C THR A 360 4.06 -9.84 24.84
N ASP A 361 5.22 -9.53 24.31
CA ASP A 361 6.22 -8.60 24.84
C ASP A 361 6.40 -7.33 23.97
N ARG A 362 5.78 -7.30 22.80
CA ARG A 362 5.85 -6.20 21.85
C ARG A 362 4.63 -6.16 20.94
N GLN A 363 4.41 -5.03 20.28
CA GLN A 363 3.41 -4.86 19.25
C GLN A 363 3.87 -5.57 17.97
N LEU A 364 3.24 -6.69 17.61
CA LEU A 364 3.50 -7.42 16.37
C LEU A 364 2.52 -7.10 15.27
N ILE A 365 1.24 -6.85 15.63
CA ILE A 365 0.12 -6.78 14.68
C ILE A 365 -0.38 -5.35 14.59
N TRP A 366 -0.40 -4.84 13.37
CA TRP A 366 -0.89 -3.52 12.99
C TRP A 366 -1.95 -3.63 11.89
N PHE A 367 -2.68 -2.56 11.65
CA PHE A 367 -3.49 -2.40 10.44
C PHE A 367 -3.40 -0.99 9.88
N ASP A 368 -3.57 -0.87 8.56
CA ASP A 368 -3.66 0.38 7.84
C ASP A 368 -4.85 0.35 6.88
N ILE A 369 -5.51 1.52 6.69
CA ILE A 369 -6.80 1.62 5.99
C ILE A 369 -6.73 2.64 4.87
N PRO A 370 -5.97 2.38 3.79
CA PRO A 370 -6.08 3.22 2.61
C PRO A 370 -7.49 3.15 2.02
N GLN A 371 -8.09 4.32 1.77
CA GLN A 371 -9.39 4.42 1.11
C GLN A 371 -9.25 4.22 -0.39
N LEU A 372 -10.18 3.45 -0.97
CA LEU A 372 -10.28 3.26 -2.41
C LEU A 372 -11.07 4.40 -3.05
N THR A 373 -10.52 5.05 -4.06
CA THR A 373 -11.19 6.11 -4.82
C THR A 373 -11.54 5.70 -6.25
N ASP A 374 -10.79 4.78 -6.83
CA ASP A 374 -10.97 4.24 -8.18
C ASP A 374 -10.80 2.71 -8.16
N PRO A 375 -11.70 1.95 -8.80
CA PRO A 375 -12.84 2.41 -9.58
C PRO A 375 -13.96 3.02 -8.73
N GLU A 376 -14.64 4.03 -9.26
CA GLU A 376 -15.64 4.83 -8.54
C GLU A 376 -16.79 4.01 -7.94
N PHE A 377 -17.21 2.95 -8.63
CA PHE A 377 -18.27 2.05 -8.15
C PHE A 377 -17.86 1.21 -6.92
N LEU A 378 -16.59 1.22 -6.54
CA LEU A 378 -16.07 0.63 -5.31
C LEU A 378 -15.66 1.68 -4.26
N ASN A 379 -15.82 2.97 -4.56
CA ASN A 379 -15.52 4.02 -3.60
C ASN A 379 -16.52 3.95 -2.43
N PRO A 380 -16.07 3.87 -1.17
CA PRO A 380 -16.97 3.76 -0.01
C PRO A 380 -17.93 4.96 0.16
N LYS A 381 -17.63 6.13 -0.44
CA LYS A 381 -18.57 7.28 -0.50
C LYS A 381 -19.86 6.97 -1.26
N LEU A 382 -19.92 5.86 -2.01
CA LEU A 382 -21.13 5.41 -2.69
C LEU A 382 -22.24 4.99 -1.70
N MET A 383 -21.85 4.51 -0.51
CA MET A 383 -22.73 4.00 0.54
C MET A 383 -22.54 4.75 1.88
N PRO A 384 -22.75 6.08 1.94
CA PRO A 384 -22.49 6.83 3.17
C PRO A 384 -23.37 6.42 4.34
N ASP A 385 -24.54 5.82 4.08
CA ASP A 385 -25.45 5.33 5.11
C ASP A 385 -24.87 4.17 5.95
N LEU A 386 -23.87 3.46 5.41
CA LEU A 386 -23.17 2.38 6.11
C LEU A 386 -22.06 2.87 7.05
N VAL A 387 -21.87 4.17 7.16
CA VAL A 387 -20.88 4.76 8.09
C VAL A 387 -21.16 4.37 9.56
N SER A 388 -22.40 4.03 9.89
CA SER A 388 -22.76 3.47 11.22
C SER A 388 -21.96 2.21 11.57
N GLU A 389 -21.50 1.43 10.60
CA GLU A 389 -20.62 0.26 10.85
C GLU A 389 -19.23 0.69 11.36
N LEU A 390 -18.74 1.85 10.90
CA LEU A 390 -17.51 2.44 11.43
C LEU A 390 -17.70 2.95 12.85
N ASP A 391 -18.87 3.52 13.17
CA ASP A 391 -19.18 3.97 14.54
C ASP A 391 -19.16 2.81 15.53
N LYS A 392 -19.77 1.67 15.17
CA LYS A 392 -19.73 0.45 16.01
C LYS A 392 -18.30 -0.02 16.25
N SER A 393 -17.45 0.01 15.22
CA SER A 393 -16.05 -0.38 15.36
C SER A 393 -15.25 0.60 16.21
N ILE A 394 -15.49 1.91 16.07
CA ILE A 394 -14.86 2.94 16.90
C ILE A 394 -15.22 2.75 18.38
N GLU A 395 -16.50 2.51 18.68
CA GLU A 395 -16.96 2.23 20.04
C GLU A 395 -16.29 0.97 20.59
N PHE A 396 -16.33 -0.13 19.85
CA PHE A 396 -15.65 -1.37 20.23
C PHE A 396 -14.14 -1.18 20.47
N MET A 397 -13.47 -0.42 19.63
CA MET A 397 -12.04 -0.12 19.79
C MET A 397 -11.77 0.71 21.05
N ARG A 398 -12.65 1.69 21.39
CA ARG A 398 -12.56 2.49 22.61
C ARG A 398 -12.75 1.64 23.87
N GLU A 399 -13.69 0.71 23.86
CA GLU A 399 -13.92 -0.24 24.96
C GLU A 399 -12.74 -1.20 25.17
N ASN A 400 -11.96 -1.46 24.11
CA ASN A 400 -10.84 -2.37 24.10
C ASN A 400 -9.50 -1.65 23.87
N MET A 401 -9.37 -0.41 24.37
CA MET A 401 -8.09 0.31 24.36
C MET A 401 -7.06 -0.42 25.22
N GLU A 402 -5.78 -0.31 24.84
CA GLU A 402 -4.72 -0.87 25.67
C GLU A 402 -4.64 -0.14 27.01
N THR A 403 -4.43 -0.92 28.06
CA THR A 403 -4.16 -0.46 29.41
C THR A 403 -2.77 -0.89 29.85
N LYS A 404 -2.38 -0.61 31.08
CA LYS A 404 -1.11 -1.13 31.63
C LYS A 404 -1.11 -2.66 31.71
N GLU A 405 -2.25 -3.27 32.02
CA GLU A 405 -2.44 -4.72 32.14
C GLU A 405 -2.56 -5.39 30.76
N THR A 406 -3.12 -4.69 29.78
CA THR A 406 -3.32 -5.19 28.40
C THR A 406 -2.32 -4.59 27.42
N HIS A 407 -1.13 -4.22 27.88
CA HIS A 407 -0.11 -3.58 27.04
C HIS A 407 0.19 -4.40 25.77
N PHE A 408 0.17 -3.73 24.61
CA PHE A 408 0.23 -4.29 23.26
C PHE A 408 -1.00 -5.10 22.79
N LYS A 409 -1.96 -5.43 23.65
CA LYS A 409 -3.09 -6.30 23.29
C LYS A 409 -4.36 -5.54 22.91
N GLY A 410 -4.48 -4.28 23.29
CA GLY A 410 -5.61 -3.42 22.97
C GLY A 410 -5.37 -2.55 21.73
N PHE A 411 -6.31 -1.63 21.49
CA PHE A 411 -6.20 -0.61 20.45
C PHE A 411 -5.55 0.66 21.00
N LYS A 412 -4.90 1.39 20.11
CA LYS A 412 -4.27 2.68 20.42
C LYS A 412 -5.12 3.83 19.89
N ASP A 413 -5.03 4.98 20.52
CA ASP A 413 -5.80 6.16 20.14
C ASP A 413 -5.62 6.58 18.68
N PHE A 414 -4.39 6.51 18.17
CA PHE A 414 -4.14 6.84 16.77
C PHE A 414 -4.79 5.86 15.77
N GLU A 415 -5.04 4.60 16.15
CA GLU A 415 -5.74 3.62 15.31
C GLU A 415 -7.24 3.95 15.25
N ILE A 416 -7.83 4.32 16.37
CA ILE A 416 -9.20 4.85 16.43
C ILE A 416 -9.31 6.11 15.55
N SER A 417 -8.32 7.00 15.66
CA SER A 417 -8.25 8.20 14.83
C SER A 417 -8.13 7.92 13.32
N LYS A 418 -7.52 6.79 12.92
CA LYS A 418 -7.52 6.37 11.50
C LYS A 418 -8.93 6.04 11.02
N VAL A 419 -9.69 5.28 11.79
CA VAL A 419 -11.09 4.92 11.45
C VAL A 419 -11.96 6.17 11.44
N GLN A 420 -11.78 7.08 12.41
CA GLN A 420 -12.51 8.35 12.45
C GLN A 420 -12.21 9.21 11.21
N ARG A 421 -10.95 9.34 10.80
CA ARG A 421 -10.59 10.07 9.57
C ARG A 421 -11.18 9.45 8.31
N LEU A 422 -11.24 8.11 8.23
CA LEU A 422 -11.91 7.43 7.13
C LEU A 422 -13.39 7.80 7.08
N LYS A 423 -14.07 7.77 8.23
CA LYS A 423 -15.47 8.18 8.37
C LYS A 423 -15.68 9.62 7.92
N ASP A 424 -14.86 10.55 8.44
CA ASP A 424 -14.96 11.98 8.13
C ASP A 424 -14.75 12.23 6.63
N TRP A 425 -13.79 11.52 6.02
CA TRP A 425 -13.56 11.59 4.58
C TRP A 425 -14.75 11.05 3.76
N ILE A 426 -15.38 9.96 4.19
CA ILE A 426 -16.57 9.43 3.51
C ILE A 426 -17.70 10.47 3.51
N LEU A 427 -17.87 11.21 4.59
CA LEU A 427 -18.93 12.18 4.78
C LEU A 427 -18.59 13.59 4.22
N SER A 428 -17.33 13.88 3.87
CA SER A 428 -16.84 15.24 3.61
C SER A 428 -17.28 15.85 2.28
N GLU A 429 -17.64 15.05 1.27
CA GLU A 429 -17.95 15.52 -0.08
C GLU A 429 -19.06 14.71 -0.73
N HIS A 430 -19.83 15.36 -1.61
CA HIS A 430 -20.79 14.66 -2.44
C HIS A 430 -20.10 13.77 -3.48
N PHE A 431 -20.65 12.60 -3.68
CA PHE A 431 -20.21 11.68 -4.71
C PHE A 431 -20.73 12.13 -6.08
N TYR A 432 -19.81 12.46 -7.00
CA TYR A 432 -20.18 12.83 -8.37
C TYR A 432 -20.69 11.60 -9.13
N ASN A 433 -21.76 11.76 -9.91
CA ASN A 433 -22.33 10.69 -10.74
C ASN A 433 -22.71 9.41 -9.97
N LYS A 434 -23.33 9.56 -8.79
CA LYS A 434 -23.74 8.43 -7.94
C LYS A 434 -24.56 7.40 -8.72
N GLU A 435 -25.49 7.83 -9.56
CA GLU A 435 -26.33 6.95 -10.38
C GLU A 435 -25.50 6.09 -11.35
N VAL A 436 -24.57 6.69 -12.08
CA VAL A 436 -23.66 5.94 -12.98
C VAL A 436 -22.80 4.94 -12.20
N ALA A 437 -22.29 5.33 -11.05
CA ALA A 437 -21.50 4.44 -10.21
C ALA A 437 -22.34 3.25 -9.68
N MET A 438 -23.61 3.46 -9.33
CA MET A 438 -24.55 2.39 -8.93
C MET A 438 -24.85 1.45 -10.09
N ILE A 439 -25.09 1.96 -11.29
CA ILE A 439 -25.28 1.14 -12.50
C ILE A 439 -24.01 0.33 -12.79
N ASN A 440 -22.84 0.96 -12.71
CA ASN A 440 -21.56 0.30 -12.92
C ASN A 440 -21.28 -0.78 -11.87
N PHE A 441 -21.66 -0.56 -10.60
CA PHE A 441 -21.60 -1.55 -9.55
C PHE A 441 -22.39 -2.81 -9.93
N TYR A 442 -23.66 -2.65 -10.32
CA TYR A 442 -24.50 -3.79 -10.73
C TYR A 442 -23.94 -4.50 -11.97
N LYS A 443 -23.59 -3.77 -13.03
CA LYS A 443 -23.01 -4.35 -14.26
C LYS A 443 -21.72 -5.12 -13.98
N TYR A 444 -20.84 -4.54 -13.16
CA TYR A 444 -19.55 -5.14 -12.84
C TYR A 444 -19.70 -6.43 -12.04
N PHE A 445 -20.50 -6.43 -10.97
CA PHE A 445 -20.62 -7.61 -10.11
C PHE A 445 -21.52 -8.67 -10.72
N SER A 446 -22.55 -8.32 -11.49
CA SER A 446 -23.32 -9.30 -12.27
C SER A 446 -22.44 -10.05 -13.28
N GLU A 447 -21.54 -9.35 -13.96
CA GLU A 447 -20.60 -9.96 -14.88
C GLU A 447 -19.50 -10.75 -14.12
N THR A 448 -19.05 -10.25 -12.98
CA THR A 448 -18.09 -10.93 -12.10
C THR A 448 -18.64 -12.29 -11.64
N ASP A 449 -19.88 -12.34 -11.18
CA ASP A 449 -20.54 -13.57 -10.73
C ASP A 449 -20.60 -14.62 -11.84
N LYS A 450 -20.93 -14.20 -13.07
CA LYS A 450 -20.92 -15.09 -14.23
C LYS A 450 -19.54 -15.66 -14.54
N ARG A 451 -18.50 -14.78 -14.59
CA ARG A 451 -17.12 -15.19 -14.92
C ARG A 451 -16.50 -16.10 -13.86
N ARG A 452 -16.89 -15.94 -12.61
CA ARG A 452 -16.26 -16.56 -11.44
C ARG A 452 -17.10 -17.61 -10.75
N ASN A 453 -18.33 -17.81 -11.22
CA ASN A 453 -19.31 -18.70 -10.59
C ASN A 453 -19.49 -18.37 -9.10
N THR A 454 -19.67 -17.08 -8.78
CA THR A 454 -19.96 -16.54 -7.46
C THR A 454 -21.37 -15.99 -7.39
N ASN A 455 -21.83 -15.59 -6.21
CA ASN A 455 -23.13 -14.96 -6.00
C ASN A 455 -22.98 -13.79 -5.02
N PHE A 456 -23.17 -12.57 -5.53
CA PHE A 456 -23.04 -11.34 -4.73
C PHE A 456 -24.04 -11.31 -3.58
N VAL A 457 -25.31 -11.59 -3.87
CA VAL A 457 -26.41 -11.49 -2.89
C VAL A 457 -26.25 -12.52 -1.76
N GLU A 458 -25.75 -13.71 -2.07
CA GLU A 458 -25.45 -14.73 -1.05
C GLU A 458 -24.26 -14.36 -0.19
N THR A 459 -23.27 -13.69 -0.76
CA THR A 459 -22.03 -13.29 -0.05
C THR A 459 -22.22 -12.03 0.80
N PHE A 460 -23.06 -11.10 0.33
CA PHE A 460 -23.35 -9.82 0.98
C PHE A 460 -24.85 -9.61 1.18
N PRO A 461 -25.53 -10.46 1.97
CA PRO A 461 -26.98 -10.33 2.19
C PRO A 461 -27.36 -8.98 2.80
N GLU A 462 -26.45 -8.31 3.51
CA GLU A 462 -26.65 -6.98 4.08
C GLU A 462 -26.74 -5.88 3.01
N LEU A 463 -26.28 -6.14 1.79
CA LEU A 463 -26.28 -5.18 0.68
C LEU A 463 -27.38 -5.46 -0.35
N VAL A 464 -28.31 -6.38 -0.08
CA VAL A 464 -29.35 -6.78 -1.03
C VAL A 464 -30.24 -5.62 -1.47
N ASP A 465 -30.60 -4.73 -0.54
CA ASP A 465 -31.43 -3.55 -0.86
C ASP A 465 -30.68 -2.57 -1.76
N PHE A 466 -29.40 -2.36 -1.53
CA PHE A 466 -28.56 -1.56 -2.40
C PHE A 466 -28.39 -2.21 -3.78
N TRP A 467 -28.18 -3.51 -3.83
CA TRP A 467 -28.11 -4.27 -5.06
C TRP A 467 -29.38 -4.08 -5.93
N ASN A 468 -30.56 -4.26 -5.32
CA ASN A 468 -31.85 -4.10 -5.99
C ASN A 468 -32.06 -2.65 -6.50
N GLN A 469 -31.59 -1.65 -5.78
CA GLN A 469 -31.61 -0.26 -6.25
C GLN A 469 -30.73 -0.07 -7.48
N CYS A 470 -29.52 -0.63 -7.48
CA CYS A 470 -28.59 -0.59 -8.61
C CYS A 470 -29.15 -1.32 -9.85
N GLU A 471 -29.77 -2.47 -9.66
CA GLU A 471 -30.46 -3.22 -10.73
C GLU A 471 -31.58 -2.40 -11.37
N LYS A 472 -32.46 -1.84 -10.56
CA LYS A 472 -33.56 -0.99 -11.01
C LYS A 472 -33.08 0.22 -11.83
N LEU A 473 -32.03 0.89 -11.39
CA LEU A 473 -31.41 2.01 -12.14
C LEU A 473 -30.88 1.53 -13.50
N ASN A 474 -30.23 0.36 -13.54
CA ASN A 474 -29.72 -0.22 -14.77
C ASN A 474 -30.85 -0.59 -15.76
N GLU A 475 -32.00 -1.10 -15.28
CA GLU A 475 -33.17 -1.39 -16.10
C GLU A 475 -33.80 -0.11 -16.66
N GLN A 476 -33.98 0.92 -15.85
CA GLN A 476 -34.50 2.21 -16.25
C GLN A 476 -33.65 2.84 -17.35
N ARG A 477 -32.31 2.78 -17.22
CA ARG A 477 -31.37 3.33 -18.20
C ARG A 477 -31.42 2.60 -19.55
N ARG A 478 -31.72 1.29 -19.57
CA ARG A 478 -31.89 0.51 -20.81
C ARG A 478 -33.19 0.83 -21.55
N SER A 479 -34.18 1.37 -20.85
CA SER A 479 -35.51 1.67 -21.40
C SER A 479 -35.63 3.09 -21.97
N THR A 480 -34.63 3.93 -21.74
CA THR A 480 -34.44 5.29 -22.29
C THR A 480 -33.43 5.28 -23.42
#